data_aba33e4202a58812035dc7f50cb5f81c
#
_entry.id   aba33e4202a58812035dc7f50cb5f81c
#
_cell.length_a   1.000
_cell.length_b   1.000
_cell.length_c   1.000
_cell.angle_alpha   90.00
_cell.angle_beta   90.00
_cell.angle_gamma   90.00
#
_symmetry.space_group_name_H-M   'P 1'
#
loop_
_entity.id
_entity.type
_entity.pdbx_description
1 polymer ?
#
loop_
_entity_poly.entity_id
_entity_poly.type
_entity_poly.pdbx_seq_one_letter_code
_entity_poly.pdbx_strand_id
1 'polypeptide(L)'
;MIIEGAQEITWEAEDKVRNKTQTCDQHSAPGRYMIYCSGKLLEAVMATRLYPDSKTFVDRPMKEGREGKKLIREFEERFPQPVNEIKVEDVRKFVDENFDEEGHELKSCNLADWSSYPSKFKMIKDNNLRTFALKLNVIWKELCREVKPVVQNFPERFSIIYVPHRFVVPGGRFREFYYWDAYWIVKGLIISGMMDTVKSMIRNFAHMINTYGFVPNGGRIYYLQRSQPPLFAPMVYEYYEATRDKEFIREMLPVIEKEYNFWRVNRSLALTVDGEAMTMYQYRTPSTVPRPESYREDFMLADAIQDENDKRLFYQNIASAAESGWDFSIRWFADKHSLATIETTNIIPVDLNAYICFNLHILGNLHGEVGNQHKSNAWISEYIKFRGQFQKLFYVERSKGWYDYNLRTKRHNTDFFSSIAVPLFTQCYEPLSIIKSDDLYDKMEEMGAFNFGGGVPTSLQKHSSQQWDYPNGWAPLNHMIIEGLRKSDNPR
;
A
#
# COMPACT_ATOMS: atom_id res chain seq x y z
N MET A 1 -17.62 -20.56 35.19
CA MET A 1 -16.48 -20.91 34.31
C MET A 1 -15.75 -19.61 34.04
N ILE A 2 -14.72 -19.32 34.83
CA ILE A 2 -13.87 -18.14 34.70
C ILE A 2 -13.07 -18.38 33.40
N ILE A 3 -13.22 -17.50 32.41
CA ILE A 3 -12.37 -17.50 31.20
C ILE A 3 -11.03 -16.94 31.67
N GLU A 4 -10.11 -17.81 32.10
CA GLU A 4 -8.73 -17.45 32.37
C GLU A 4 -8.09 -16.98 31.07
N GLY A 5 -7.58 -15.74 31.02
CA GLY A 5 -6.70 -15.25 30.00
C GLY A 5 -7.28 -14.24 29.00
N ALA A 6 -8.37 -13.53 29.31
CA ALA A 6 -8.73 -12.36 28.48
C ALA A 6 -7.76 -11.21 28.79
N GLN A 7 -6.91 -10.82 27.81
CA GLN A 7 -6.07 -9.63 27.91
C GLN A 7 -6.93 -8.38 28.16
N GLU A 8 -6.59 -7.60 29.18
CA GLU A 8 -7.23 -6.31 29.40
C GLU A 8 -6.59 -5.26 28.47
N ILE A 9 -7.29 -4.92 27.40
CA ILE A 9 -6.83 -3.92 26.43
C ILE A 9 -7.70 -2.68 26.52
N THR A 10 -7.06 -1.55 26.81
CA THR A 10 -7.69 -0.23 26.84
C THR A 10 -7.03 0.71 25.85
N TRP A 11 -7.81 1.62 25.26
CA TRP A 11 -7.35 2.69 24.38
C TRP A 11 -8.25 3.92 24.55
N GLU A 12 -7.74 5.09 24.21
CA GLU A 12 -8.58 6.28 24.08
C GLU A 12 -9.29 6.22 22.73
N ALA A 13 -10.61 6.16 22.72
CA ALA A 13 -11.40 6.25 21.51
C ALA A 13 -11.24 7.65 20.90
N GLU A 14 -10.80 7.73 19.64
CA GLU A 14 -10.78 9.00 18.94
C GLU A 14 -12.19 9.53 18.71
N ASP A 15 -12.33 10.86 18.74
CA ASP A 15 -13.58 11.55 18.43
C ASP A 15 -14.12 11.13 17.05
N LYS A 16 -15.46 11.09 16.94
CA LYS A 16 -16.17 10.83 15.68
C LYS A 16 -15.66 11.76 14.58
N VAL A 17 -15.48 11.20 13.37
CA VAL A 17 -15.02 11.93 12.19
C VAL A 17 -16.00 13.04 11.83
N ARG A 18 -15.74 14.26 12.30
CA ARG A 18 -16.64 15.43 12.14
C ARG A 18 -16.31 16.27 10.90
N ASN A 19 -15.07 16.23 10.43
CA ASN A 19 -14.59 17.10 9.37
C ASN A 19 -14.53 16.39 8.01
N LYS A 20 -14.94 17.10 6.95
CA LYS A 20 -14.73 16.67 5.56
C LYS A 20 -13.27 16.89 5.18
N THR A 21 -12.53 15.81 4.96
CA THR A 21 -11.11 15.85 4.54
C THR A 21 -10.98 15.27 3.14
N GLN A 22 -10.44 16.06 2.21
CA GLN A 22 -10.22 15.67 0.82
C GLN A 22 -8.99 14.75 0.68
N THR A 23 -8.88 14.07 -0.45
CA THR A 23 -7.71 13.22 -0.79
C THR A 23 -6.48 14.05 -1.18
N CYS A 24 -6.65 15.28 -1.65
CA CYS A 24 -5.65 16.31 -1.80
C CYS A 24 -6.30 17.69 -1.69
N ASP A 25 -5.49 18.74 -1.48
CA ASP A 25 -5.95 20.11 -1.24
C ASP A 25 -5.07 21.16 -1.95
N GLN A 26 -5.36 22.44 -1.70
CA GLN A 26 -4.60 23.56 -2.26
C GLN A 26 -3.12 23.55 -1.83
N HIS A 27 -2.80 22.99 -0.66
CA HIS A 27 -1.41 22.94 -0.17
C HIS A 27 -0.64 21.83 -0.85
N SER A 28 -1.21 20.62 -0.93
CA SER A 28 -0.57 19.44 -1.49
C SER A 28 -0.62 19.39 -3.03
N ALA A 29 -1.65 20.00 -3.66
CA ALA A 29 -1.86 19.98 -5.10
C ALA A 29 -2.41 21.32 -5.63
N PRO A 30 -1.61 22.41 -5.58
CA PRO A 30 -2.04 23.74 -5.98
C PRO A 30 -2.61 23.79 -7.40
N GLY A 31 -3.78 24.42 -7.56
CA GLY A 31 -4.41 24.67 -8.87
C GLY A 31 -5.08 23.47 -9.53
N ARG A 32 -4.81 22.24 -9.10
CA ARG A 32 -5.31 20.99 -9.72
C ARG A 32 -6.19 20.11 -8.79
N TYR A 33 -6.17 20.38 -7.48
CA TYR A 33 -6.98 19.61 -6.52
C TYR A 33 -8.49 19.67 -6.81
N MET A 34 -8.99 20.82 -7.30
CA MET A 34 -10.40 21.00 -7.65
C MET A 34 -10.83 20.24 -8.91
N ILE A 35 -9.89 19.67 -9.64
CA ILE A 35 -10.17 18.87 -10.86
C ILE A 35 -10.08 17.39 -10.54
N TYR A 36 -9.03 16.99 -9.82
CA TYR A 36 -8.65 15.59 -9.66
C TYR A 36 -9.00 15.01 -8.27
N CYS A 37 -9.30 15.85 -7.28
CA CYS A 37 -9.62 15.39 -5.92
C CYS A 37 -11.00 15.82 -5.43
N SER A 38 -11.62 16.82 -6.07
CA SER A 38 -12.93 17.34 -5.65
C SER A 38 -13.55 18.22 -6.73
N GLY A 39 -14.77 18.72 -6.49
CA GLY A 39 -15.43 19.74 -7.29
C GLY A 39 -16.43 19.21 -8.31
N LYS A 40 -17.27 20.16 -8.79
CA LYS A 40 -18.43 19.89 -9.63
C LYS A 40 -18.10 19.17 -10.93
N LEU A 41 -16.94 19.44 -11.55
CA LEU A 41 -16.52 18.76 -12.77
C LEU A 41 -16.28 17.26 -12.51
N LEU A 42 -15.54 16.92 -11.45
CA LEU A 42 -15.31 15.52 -11.05
C LEU A 42 -16.65 14.82 -10.79
N GLU A 43 -17.52 15.44 -9.99
CA GLU A 43 -18.83 14.90 -9.67
C GLU A 43 -19.69 14.68 -10.93
N ALA A 44 -19.69 15.62 -11.88
CA ALA A 44 -20.43 15.50 -13.13
C ALA A 44 -19.93 14.37 -14.02
N VAL A 45 -18.60 14.21 -14.17
CA VAL A 45 -18.00 13.11 -14.93
C VAL A 45 -18.38 11.76 -14.32
N MET A 46 -18.36 11.66 -12.99
CA MET A 46 -18.67 10.42 -12.29
C MET A 46 -20.17 10.09 -12.33
N ALA A 47 -21.04 11.09 -12.10
CA ALA A 47 -22.49 10.92 -12.13
C ALA A 47 -23.01 10.53 -13.52
N THR A 48 -22.44 11.12 -14.58
CA THR A 48 -22.81 10.80 -15.98
C THR A 48 -22.24 9.48 -16.48
N ARG A 49 -21.38 8.79 -15.70
CA ARG A 49 -20.69 7.54 -16.09
C ARG A 49 -19.99 7.68 -17.43
N LEU A 50 -19.30 8.81 -17.64
CA LEU A 50 -18.65 9.15 -18.91
C LEU A 50 -17.65 8.07 -19.37
N TYR A 51 -17.00 7.41 -18.43
CA TYR A 51 -16.01 6.34 -18.67
C TYR A 51 -16.43 5.03 -17.99
N PRO A 52 -15.88 3.88 -18.43
CA PRO A 52 -16.15 2.58 -17.80
C PRO A 52 -15.78 2.54 -16.32
N ASP A 53 -14.69 3.19 -15.92
CA ASP A 53 -14.23 3.30 -14.53
C ASP A 53 -13.95 4.76 -14.13
N SER A 54 -13.84 4.98 -12.82
CA SER A 54 -13.61 6.33 -12.27
C SER A 54 -12.17 6.83 -12.52
N LYS A 55 -11.18 5.92 -12.62
CA LYS A 55 -9.77 6.28 -12.77
C LYS A 55 -9.45 6.95 -14.11
N THR A 56 -10.12 6.56 -15.17
CA THR A 56 -9.87 7.09 -16.52
C THR A 56 -9.88 8.62 -16.57
N PHE A 57 -10.86 9.28 -15.95
CA PHE A 57 -10.92 10.75 -15.96
C PHE A 57 -9.80 11.39 -15.14
N VAL A 58 -9.58 10.91 -13.91
CA VAL A 58 -8.60 11.54 -13.01
C VAL A 58 -7.14 11.33 -13.45
N ASP A 59 -6.92 10.47 -14.44
CA ASP A 59 -5.61 10.28 -15.08
C ASP A 59 -5.41 11.15 -16.34
N ARG A 60 -6.46 11.82 -16.85
CA ARG A 60 -6.37 12.65 -18.04
C ARG A 60 -5.71 14.00 -17.74
N PRO A 61 -4.63 14.38 -18.42
CA PRO A 61 -4.03 15.69 -18.26
C PRO A 61 -4.86 16.79 -18.91
N MET A 62 -4.84 18.00 -18.35
CA MET A 62 -5.38 19.17 -19.05
C MET A 62 -4.54 19.47 -20.30
N LYS A 63 -5.22 19.89 -21.37
CA LYS A 63 -4.54 20.34 -22.61
C LYS A 63 -3.63 21.54 -22.36
N GLU A 64 -2.67 21.73 -23.24
CA GLU A 64 -1.76 22.87 -23.21
C GLU A 64 -2.52 24.20 -23.23
N GLY A 65 -2.04 25.17 -22.44
CA GLY A 65 -2.68 26.48 -22.30
C GLY A 65 -3.91 26.52 -21.39
N ARG A 66 -4.35 25.38 -20.84
CA ARG A 66 -5.44 25.35 -19.87
C ARG A 66 -4.92 25.57 -18.44
N GLU A 67 -5.72 26.29 -17.66
CA GLU A 67 -5.43 26.65 -16.26
C GLU A 67 -6.57 26.19 -15.36
N GLY A 68 -6.28 25.41 -14.33
CA GLY A 68 -7.28 24.70 -13.55
C GLY A 68 -8.37 25.59 -12.95
N LYS A 69 -8.00 26.73 -12.34
CA LYS A 69 -8.99 27.66 -11.78
C LYS A 69 -9.92 28.30 -12.82
N LYS A 70 -9.40 28.58 -14.02
CA LYS A 70 -10.21 29.13 -15.12
C LYS A 70 -11.14 28.05 -15.66
N LEU A 71 -10.64 26.85 -15.86
CA LEU A 71 -11.38 25.72 -16.36
C LEU A 71 -12.55 25.35 -15.45
N ILE A 72 -12.36 25.38 -14.14
CA ILE A 72 -13.46 25.12 -13.18
C ILE A 72 -14.53 26.21 -13.28
N ARG A 73 -14.15 27.51 -13.32
CA ARG A 73 -15.12 28.60 -13.53
C ARG A 73 -15.88 28.46 -14.84
N GLU A 74 -15.18 28.18 -15.93
CA GLU A 74 -15.79 27.94 -17.25
C GLU A 74 -16.79 26.78 -17.22
N PHE A 75 -16.50 25.71 -16.48
CA PHE A 75 -17.43 24.59 -16.28
C PHE A 75 -18.67 25.02 -15.48
N GLU A 76 -18.48 25.71 -14.36
CA GLU A 76 -19.57 26.17 -13.49
C GLU A 76 -20.49 27.20 -14.16
N GLU A 77 -19.93 28.13 -14.95
CA GLU A 77 -20.67 29.10 -15.75
C GLU A 77 -21.45 28.45 -16.90
N ARG A 78 -20.88 27.45 -17.56
CA ARG A 78 -21.50 26.71 -18.66
C ARG A 78 -22.60 25.75 -18.17
N PHE A 79 -22.47 25.23 -16.94
CA PHE A 79 -23.38 24.27 -16.33
C PHE A 79 -23.82 24.73 -14.94
N PRO A 80 -24.65 25.79 -14.82
CA PRO A 80 -25.10 26.31 -13.53
C PRO A 80 -26.08 25.37 -12.79
N GLN A 81 -26.77 24.47 -13.50
CA GLN A 81 -27.71 23.51 -12.95
C GLN A 81 -27.04 22.46 -12.05
N PRO A 82 -27.78 21.74 -11.19
CA PRO A 82 -27.30 20.62 -10.41
C PRO A 82 -26.66 19.52 -11.29
N VAL A 83 -25.71 18.78 -10.73
CA VAL A 83 -24.93 17.75 -11.46
C VAL A 83 -25.81 16.69 -12.12
N ASN A 84 -26.88 16.25 -11.43
CA ASN A 84 -27.82 15.25 -11.93
C ASN A 84 -28.70 15.72 -13.12
N GLU A 85 -28.67 17.00 -13.45
CA GLU A 85 -29.39 17.59 -14.60
C GLU A 85 -28.44 17.83 -15.80
N ILE A 86 -27.14 17.62 -15.65
CA ILE A 86 -26.16 17.81 -16.75
C ILE A 86 -26.17 16.58 -17.65
N LYS A 87 -26.32 16.79 -18.95
CA LYS A 87 -26.34 15.69 -19.93
C LYS A 87 -24.92 15.14 -20.17
N VAL A 88 -24.83 13.83 -20.36
CA VAL A 88 -23.54 13.15 -20.63
C VAL A 88 -22.82 13.68 -21.85
N GLU A 89 -23.55 14.03 -22.92
CA GLU A 89 -22.98 14.58 -24.16
C GLU A 89 -22.29 15.92 -23.92
N ASP A 90 -22.86 16.76 -23.05
CA ASP A 90 -22.33 18.07 -22.71
C ASP A 90 -21.05 17.94 -21.87
N VAL A 91 -21.05 17.01 -20.88
CA VAL A 91 -19.86 16.69 -20.09
C VAL A 91 -18.76 16.12 -20.99
N ARG A 92 -19.10 15.19 -21.89
CA ARG A 92 -18.16 14.61 -22.87
C ARG A 92 -17.52 15.70 -23.71
N LYS A 93 -18.32 16.57 -24.30
CA LYS A 93 -17.84 17.67 -25.14
C LYS A 93 -16.88 18.57 -24.36
N PHE A 94 -17.22 18.93 -23.12
CA PHE A 94 -16.35 19.76 -22.28
C PHE A 94 -15.04 19.06 -21.97
N VAL A 95 -15.06 17.77 -21.63
CA VAL A 95 -13.84 17.00 -21.34
C VAL A 95 -12.97 16.87 -22.59
N ASP A 96 -13.54 16.54 -23.76
CA ASP A 96 -12.81 16.39 -25.00
C ASP A 96 -12.20 17.73 -25.50
N GLU A 97 -12.85 18.86 -25.21
CA GLU A 97 -12.31 20.21 -25.48
C GLU A 97 -11.11 20.55 -24.59
N ASN A 98 -11.01 20.03 -23.36
CA ASN A 98 -10.13 20.54 -22.31
C ASN A 98 -9.05 19.56 -21.84
N PHE A 99 -9.20 18.26 -22.11
CA PHE A 99 -8.28 17.21 -21.62
C PHE A 99 -7.72 16.39 -22.77
N ASP A 100 -6.47 15.94 -22.62
CA ASP A 100 -5.84 14.93 -23.45
C ASP A 100 -6.21 13.52 -22.92
N GLU A 101 -5.83 12.48 -23.66
CA GLU A 101 -5.99 11.09 -23.21
C GLU A 101 -4.99 10.77 -22.07
N GLU A 102 -5.36 9.78 -21.26
CA GLU A 102 -4.51 9.32 -20.16
C GLU A 102 -3.22 8.67 -20.69
N GLY A 103 -2.11 8.89 -19.99
CA GLY A 103 -0.79 8.35 -20.33
C GLY A 103 0.07 9.25 -21.21
N HIS A 104 -0.45 10.38 -21.70
CA HIS A 104 0.31 11.36 -22.46
C HIS A 104 1.50 11.96 -21.71
N GLU A 105 1.45 11.97 -20.39
CA GLU A 105 2.49 12.48 -19.49
C GLU A 105 3.68 11.52 -19.30
N LEU A 106 3.54 10.28 -19.78
CA LEU A 106 4.57 9.24 -19.68
C LEU A 106 5.22 8.96 -21.02
N LYS A 107 6.43 8.45 -21.00
CA LYS A 107 7.13 7.87 -22.15
C LYS A 107 7.78 6.55 -21.75
N SER A 108 7.94 5.64 -22.70
CA SER A 108 8.75 4.44 -22.53
C SER A 108 10.20 4.82 -22.27
N CYS A 109 10.90 4.04 -21.47
CA CYS A 109 12.31 4.28 -21.20
C CYS A 109 13.22 3.18 -21.73
N ASN A 110 14.52 3.49 -21.84
CA ASN A 110 15.55 2.50 -22.14
C ASN A 110 16.19 2.00 -20.85
N LEU A 111 16.28 0.68 -20.70
CA LEU A 111 16.93 0.01 -19.59
C LEU A 111 18.37 -0.34 -19.97
N ALA A 112 19.33 0.57 -19.70
CA ALA A 112 20.72 0.40 -20.08
C ALA A 112 21.42 -0.78 -19.38
N ASP A 113 20.93 -1.17 -18.20
CA ASP A 113 21.42 -2.28 -17.38
C ASP A 113 20.67 -3.61 -17.65
N TRP A 114 19.75 -3.65 -18.61
CA TRP A 114 19.04 -4.87 -18.99
C TRP A 114 19.95 -5.82 -19.82
N SER A 115 19.89 -7.11 -19.49
CA SER A 115 20.55 -8.18 -20.24
C SER A 115 19.53 -9.20 -20.73
N SER A 116 19.70 -9.71 -21.95
CA SER A 116 18.85 -10.79 -22.48
C SER A 116 19.06 -12.12 -21.75
N TYR A 117 20.17 -12.26 -21.04
CA TYR A 117 20.49 -13.47 -20.28
C TYR A 117 21.15 -13.15 -18.94
N PRO A 118 20.39 -12.77 -17.91
CA PRO A 118 20.92 -12.42 -16.61
C PRO A 118 21.77 -13.56 -16.01
N SER A 119 22.89 -13.22 -15.33
CA SER A 119 23.83 -14.21 -14.82
C SER A 119 23.19 -15.19 -13.82
N LYS A 120 22.31 -14.71 -12.96
CA LYS A 120 21.60 -15.56 -11.98
C LYS A 120 20.67 -16.59 -12.64
N PHE A 121 20.14 -16.31 -13.85
CA PHE A 121 19.27 -17.26 -14.55
C PHE A 121 20.01 -18.51 -15.06
N LYS A 122 21.35 -18.41 -15.23
CA LYS A 122 22.19 -19.58 -15.55
C LYS A 122 22.14 -20.65 -14.46
N MET A 123 21.83 -20.26 -13.20
CA MET A 123 21.75 -21.16 -12.06
C MET A 123 20.44 -21.99 -12.06
N ILE A 124 19.44 -21.59 -12.82
CA ILE A 124 18.18 -22.34 -12.95
C ILE A 124 18.46 -23.59 -13.79
N LYS A 125 18.46 -24.77 -13.14
CA LYS A 125 18.80 -26.04 -13.79
C LYS A 125 17.72 -26.54 -14.74
N ASP A 126 16.44 -26.38 -14.36
CA ASP A 126 15.31 -26.75 -15.19
C ASP A 126 15.18 -25.83 -16.40
N ASN A 127 15.16 -26.41 -17.61
CA ASN A 127 15.10 -25.66 -18.87
C ASN A 127 13.77 -24.91 -19.06
N ASN A 128 12.65 -25.48 -18.61
CA ASN A 128 11.33 -24.85 -18.77
C ASN A 128 11.21 -23.65 -17.85
N LEU A 129 11.63 -23.79 -16.58
CA LEU A 129 11.65 -22.70 -15.62
C LEU A 129 12.61 -21.58 -16.07
N ARG A 130 13.80 -21.95 -16.60
CA ARG A 130 14.74 -20.96 -17.12
C ARG A 130 14.17 -20.22 -18.34
N THR A 131 13.54 -20.92 -19.26
CA THR A 131 12.87 -20.32 -20.43
C THR A 131 11.73 -19.39 -20.01
N PHE A 132 10.95 -19.79 -19.01
CA PHE A 132 9.90 -18.96 -18.43
C PHE A 132 10.46 -17.69 -17.77
N ALA A 133 11.51 -17.82 -16.96
CA ALA A 133 12.18 -16.66 -16.35
C ALA A 133 12.74 -15.68 -17.40
N LEU A 134 13.32 -16.19 -18.50
CA LEU A 134 13.81 -15.34 -19.60
C LEU A 134 12.67 -14.60 -20.30
N LYS A 135 11.51 -15.24 -20.49
CA LYS A 135 10.32 -14.56 -21.06
C LYS A 135 9.83 -13.44 -20.13
N LEU A 136 9.78 -13.68 -18.81
CA LEU A 136 9.43 -12.65 -17.83
C LEU A 136 10.43 -11.48 -17.85
N ASN A 137 11.73 -11.77 -17.99
CA ASN A 137 12.77 -10.75 -18.05
C ASN A 137 12.61 -9.78 -19.23
N VAL A 138 12.03 -10.20 -20.36
CA VAL A 138 11.75 -9.32 -21.51
C VAL A 138 10.70 -8.27 -21.17
N ILE A 139 9.73 -8.60 -20.31
CA ILE A 139 8.61 -7.72 -19.95
C ILE A 139 9.08 -6.45 -19.25
N TRP A 140 10.23 -6.46 -18.58
CA TRP A 140 10.80 -5.23 -17.98
C TRP A 140 10.91 -4.07 -18.97
N LYS A 141 11.24 -4.34 -20.24
CA LYS A 141 11.34 -3.31 -21.29
C LYS A 141 9.99 -2.69 -21.62
N GLU A 142 8.92 -3.48 -21.56
CA GLU A 142 7.56 -3.03 -21.85
C GLU A 142 6.98 -2.20 -20.72
N LEU A 143 7.40 -2.46 -19.47
CA LEU A 143 6.89 -1.82 -18.28
C LEU A 143 7.70 -0.59 -17.83
N CYS A 144 8.85 -0.31 -18.45
CA CYS A 144 9.66 0.84 -18.09
C CYS A 144 9.03 2.16 -18.54
N ARG A 145 8.99 3.15 -17.63
CA ARG A 145 8.45 4.50 -17.87
C ARG A 145 9.34 5.58 -17.29
N GLU A 146 9.22 6.75 -17.90
CA GLU A 146 9.72 8.04 -17.39
C GLU A 146 8.61 9.06 -17.45
N VAL A 147 8.54 9.94 -16.45
CA VAL A 147 7.65 11.10 -16.49
C VAL A 147 8.27 12.14 -17.40
N LYS A 148 7.48 12.70 -18.35
CA LYS A 148 7.96 13.73 -19.27
C LYS A 148 8.29 15.04 -18.53
N PRO A 149 9.32 15.80 -18.94
CA PRO A 149 9.68 17.07 -18.30
C PRO A 149 8.56 18.11 -18.25
N VAL A 150 7.58 18.04 -19.16
CA VAL A 150 6.41 18.93 -19.17
C VAL A 150 5.62 18.84 -17.86
N VAL A 151 5.61 17.70 -17.19
CA VAL A 151 4.96 17.52 -15.88
C VAL A 151 5.66 18.32 -14.78
N GLN A 152 6.98 18.38 -14.83
CA GLN A 152 7.77 19.20 -13.89
C GLN A 152 7.57 20.70 -14.13
N ASN A 153 7.51 21.11 -15.40
CA ASN A 153 7.40 22.51 -15.78
C ASN A 153 6.00 23.09 -15.58
N PHE A 154 4.95 22.26 -15.72
CA PHE A 154 3.54 22.65 -15.66
C PHE A 154 2.74 21.64 -14.81
N PRO A 155 3.11 21.43 -13.52
CA PRO A 155 2.53 20.38 -12.68
C PRO A 155 1.02 20.54 -12.49
N GLU A 156 0.48 21.75 -12.57
CA GLU A 156 -0.95 22.05 -12.41
C GLU A 156 -1.84 21.40 -13.47
N ARG A 157 -1.29 20.96 -14.61
CA ARG A 157 -2.03 20.29 -15.69
C ARG A 157 -2.26 18.79 -15.44
N PHE A 158 -1.56 18.19 -14.49
CA PHE A 158 -1.45 16.73 -14.38
C PHE A 158 -1.85 16.24 -12.98
N SER A 159 -2.53 15.11 -12.93
CA SER A 159 -2.68 14.37 -11.66
C SER A 159 -1.41 13.59 -11.30
N ILE A 160 -0.62 13.19 -12.28
CA ILE A 160 0.65 12.48 -12.02
C ILE A 160 1.64 13.40 -11.29
N ILE A 161 2.39 12.80 -10.38
CA ILE A 161 3.46 13.45 -9.64
C ILE A 161 4.77 13.24 -10.39
N TYR A 162 5.52 14.33 -10.63
CA TYR A 162 6.83 14.22 -11.26
C TYR A 162 7.81 13.49 -10.36
N VAL A 163 8.56 12.55 -10.94
CA VAL A 163 9.72 11.91 -10.34
C VAL A 163 10.90 11.96 -11.34
N PRO A 164 12.15 12.17 -10.84
CA PRO A 164 13.28 12.51 -11.71
C PRO A 164 13.88 11.32 -12.48
N HIS A 165 13.59 10.09 -12.06
CA HIS A 165 14.23 8.90 -12.63
C HIS A 165 13.21 7.95 -13.26
N ARG A 166 13.72 7.05 -14.12
CA ARG A 166 12.94 5.95 -14.67
C ARG A 166 12.44 4.99 -13.57
N PHE A 167 11.33 4.34 -13.87
CA PHE A 167 10.72 3.34 -12.99
C PHE A 167 10.01 2.26 -13.81
N VAL A 168 9.73 1.14 -13.18
CA VAL A 168 8.93 0.06 -13.75
C VAL A 168 7.54 0.10 -13.12
N VAL A 169 6.49 0.04 -13.97
CA VAL A 169 5.09 0.05 -13.53
C VAL A 169 4.57 -1.38 -13.36
N PRO A 170 3.52 -1.61 -12.57
CA PRO A 170 2.85 -2.92 -12.48
C PRO A 170 2.25 -3.37 -13.81
N GLY A 171 1.72 -2.43 -14.61
CA GLY A 171 1.16 -2.69 -15.94
C GLY A 171 -0.36 -2.55 -16.03
N GLY A 172 -0.92 -2.77 -17.23
CA GLY A 172 -2.33 -2.60 -17.50
C GLY A 172 -2.81 -1.16 -17.24
N ARG A 173 -3.88 -1.01 -16.46
CA ARG A 173 -4.40 0.30 -16.03
C ARG A 173 -3.51 1.03 -15.02
N PHE A 174 -2.55 0.33 -14.39
CA PHE A 174 -1.62 0.87 -13.40
C PHE A 174 -0.37 1.42 -14.11
N ARG A 175 -0.50 2.64 -14.64
CA ARG A 175 0.48 3.28 -15.52
C ARG A 175 1.54 4.10 -14.79
N GLU A 176 1.29 4.47 -13.53
CA GLU A 176 2.23 5.15 -12.62
C GLU A 176 2.99 4.14 -11.74
N PHE A 177 4.00 4.60 -11.00
CA PHE A 177 4.61 3.77 -9.95
C PHE A 177 3.64 3.56 -8.79
N TYR A 178 3.71 2.37 -8.17
CA TYR A 178 2.96 2.02 -6.96
C TYR A 178 3.93 1.58 -5.87
N TYR A 179 3.58 1.89 -4.61
CA TYR A 179 4.55 1.81 -3.53
C TYR A 179 4.89 0.36 -3.18
N TRP A 180 3.98 -0.42 -2.64
CA TRP A 180 4.35 -1.76 -2.14
C TRP A 180 4.64 -2.75 -3.27
N ASP A 181 4.00 -2.61 -4.42
CA ASP A 181 4.28 -3.38 -5.65
C ASP A 181 5.75 -3.28 -6.04
N ALA A 182 6.34 -2.09 -5.87
CA ALA A 182 7.74 -1.84 -6.20
C ALA A 182 8.73 -2.70 -5.39
N TYR A 183 8.38 -3.20 -4.21
CA TYR A 183 9.24 -4.12 -3.46
C TYR A 183 9.51 -5.39 -4.27
N TRP A 184 8.48 -6.02 -4.84
CA TRP A 184 8.65 -7.23 -5.67
C TRP A 184 9.23 -6.92 -7.03
N ILE A 185 8.93 -5.75 -7.60
CA ILE A 185 9.61 -5.27 -8.83
C ILE A 185 11.12 -5.14 -8.56
N VAL A 186 11.53 -4.49 -7.46
CA VAL A 186 12.93 -4.37 -7.04
C VAL A 186 13.58 -5.74 -6.88
N LYS A 187 12.94 -6.69 -6.20
CA LYS A 187 13.47 -8.06 -6.09
C LYS A 187 13.67 -8.73 -7.45
N GLY A 188 12.71 -8.59 -8.35
CA GLY A 188 12.81 -9.12 -9.71
C GLY A 188 13.95 -8.48 -10.51
N LEU A 189 14.10 -7.16 -10.42
CA LEU A 189 15.19 -6.42 -11.07
C LEU A 189 16.58 -6.80 -10.51
N ILE A 190 16.71 -6.99 -9.19
CA ILE A 190 17.94 -7.49 -8.54
C ILE A 190 18.31 -8.88 -9.06
N ILE A 191 17.35 -9.77 -9.20
CA ILE A 191 17.58 -11.12 -9.76
C ILE A 191 18.01 -11.01 -11.24
N SER A 192 17.44 -10.05 -11.98
CA SER A 192 17.78 -9.75 -13.38
C SER A 192 19.12 -8.98 -13.52
N GLY A 193 19.77 -8.58 -12.43
CA GLY A 193 21.05 -7.86 -12.44
C GLY A 193 20.94 -6.36 -12.74
N MET A 194 19.75 -5.77 -12.63
CA MET A 194 19.43 -4.40 -13.06
C MET A 194 19.57 -3.39 -11.91
N MET A 195 20.77 -3.26 -11.35
CA MET A 195 21.03 -2.49 -10.13
C MET A 195 20.87 -0.98 -10.30
N ASP A 196 21.17 -0.40 -11.48
CA ASP A 196 20.99 1.02 -11.74
C ASP A 196 19.51 1.39 -11.84
N THR A 197 18.70 0.48 -12.40
CA THR A 197 17.24 0.65 -12.44
C THR A 197 16.64 0.56 -11.04
N VAL A 198 17.08 -0.38 -10.19
CA VAL A 198 16.68 -0.47 -8.78
C VAL A 198 17.03 0.82 -8.04
N LYS A 199 18.26 1.31 -8.19
CA LYS A 199 18.72 2.56 -7.55
C LYS A 199 17.89 3.77 -7.98
N SER A 200 17.50 3.84 -9.27
CA SER A 200 16.62 4.85 -9.81
C SER A 200 15.23 4.82 -9.15
N MET A 201 14.63 3.65 -8.99
CA MET A 201 13.32 3.49 -8.33
C MET A 201 13.39 3.89 -6.86
N ILE A 202 14.40 3.45 -6.12
CA ILE A 202 14.58 3.83 -4.70
C ILE A 202 14.73 5.35 -4.57
N ARG A 203 15.49 6.02 -5.46
CA ARG A 203 15.63 7.48 -5.46
C ARG A 203 14.34 8.22 -5.77
N ASN A 204 13.46 7.65 -6.59
CA ASN A 204 12.13 8.22 -6.82
C ASN A 204 11.28 8.19 -5.54
N PHE A 205 11.30 7.09 -4.79
CA PHE A 205 10.61 7.04 -3.48
C PHE A 205 11.25 7.98 -2.47
N ALA A 206 12.59 8.08 -2.45
CA ALA A 206 13.28 9.06 -1.62
C ALA A 206 12.89 10.51 -1.97
N HIS A 207 12.72 10.82 -3.24
CA HIS A 207 12.18 12.11 -3.69
C HIS A 207 10.77 12.35 -3.15
N MET A 208 9.87 11.36 -3.20
CA MET A 208 8.52 11.45 -2.65
C MET A 208 8.52 11.69 -1.13
N ILE A 209 9.33 10.92 -0.39
CA ILE A 209 9.47 11.07 1.07
C ILE A 209 10.03 12.46 1.41
N ASN A 210 11.01 12.97 0.66
CA ASN A 210 11.57 14.30 0.87
C ASN A 210 10.56 15.41 0.60
N THR A 211 9.68 15.24 -0.38
CA THR A 211 8.68 16.23 -0.78
C THR A 211 7.44 16.19 0.12
N TYR A 212 6.89 15.02 0.39
CA TYR A 212 5.60 14.87 1.07
C TYR A 212 5.70 14.30 2.49
N GLY A 213 6.87 13.83 2.91
CA GLY A 213 7.10 13.20 4.21
C GLY A 213 6.86 11.68 4.21
N PHE A 214 6.26 11.11 3.18
CA PHE A 214 5.93 9.70 3.04
C PHE A 214 5.88 9.26 1.57
N VAL A 215 5.72 7.97 1.31
CA VAL A 215 5.44 7.46 -0.03
C VAL A 215 3.92 7.33 -0.21
N PRO A 216 3.30 8.10 -1.14
CA PRO A 216 1.91 7.89 -1.50
C PRO A 216 1.66 6.50 -2.09
N ASN A 217 0.40 6.04 -2.02
CA ASN A 217 -0.04 4.75 -2.57
C ASN A 217 0.46 4.51 -4.01
N GLY A 218 0.44 5.56 -4.82
CA GLY A 218 0.94 5.59 -6.18
C GLY A 218 1.28 7.02 -6.63
N GLY A 219 1.80 7.18 -7.84
CA GLY A 219 2.33 8.43 -8.39
C GLY A 219 1.29 9.47 -8.79
N ARG A 220 0.17 9.60 -8.11
CA ARG A 220 -0.91 10.55 -8.41
C ARG A 220 -1.28 11.39 -7.18
N ILE A 221 -1.69 12.66 -7.41
CA ILE A 221 -2.04 13.57 -6.30
C ILE A 221 -3.24 13.12 -5.49
N TYR A 222 -4.17 12.39 -6.05
CA TYR A 222 -5.32 11.88 -5.31
C TYR A 222 -4.95 10.76 -4.32
N TYR A 223 -3.69 10.33 -4.28
CA TYR A 223 -3.11 9.45 -3.27
C TYR A 223 -2.40 10.18 -2.11
N LEU A 224 -2.39 11.53 -2.07
CA LEU A 224 -1.59 12.29 -1.09
C LEU A 224 -2.08 12.23 0.36
N GLN A 225 -3.17 11.51 0.64
CA GLN A 225 -3.60 11.22 2.02
C GLN A 225 -3.45 9.73 2.40
N ARG A 226 -2.97 8.90 1.47
CA ARG A 226 -2.90 7.45 1.62
C ARG A 226 -1.56 6.90 1.18
N SER A 227 -0.93 6.07 2.04
CA SER A 227 0.26 5.30 1.70
C SER A 227 -0.12 3.89 1.21
N GLN A 228 0.81 2.97 1.31
CA GLN A 228 0.66 1.51 1.19
C GLN A 228 1.58 0.84 2.21
N PRO A 229 1.61 -0.51 2.35
CA PRO A 229 2.50 -1.17 3.31
C PRO A 229 3.95 -0.66 3.23
N PRO A 230 4.59 -0.33 4.38
CA PRO A 230 5.86 0.39 4.45
C PRO A 230 7.06 -0.50 4.07
N LEU A 231 7.29 -0.68 2.78
CA LEU A 231 8.34 -1.56 2.24
C LEU A 231 9.54 -0.79 1.65
N PHE A 232 9.68 0.52 1.89
CA PHE A 232 10.83 1.30 1.40
C PHE A 232 12.14 0.87 2.06
N ALA A 233 12.17 0.75 3.38
CA ALA A 233 13.36 0.25 4.08
C ALA A 233 13.75 -1.17 3.61
N PRO A 234 12.82 -2.13 3.45
CA PRO A 234 13.10 -3.41 2.80
C PRO A 234 13.67 -3.31 1.38
N MET A 235 13.18 -2.37 0.52
CA MET A 235 13.75 -2.17 -0.83
C MET A 235 15.20 -1.74 -0.77
N VAL A 236 15.53 -0.79 0.13
CA VAL A 236 16.91 -0.32 0.34
C VAL A 236 17.78 -1.44 0.88
N TYR A 237 17.27 -2.25 1.80
CA TYR A 237 17.99 -3.38 2.38
C TYR A 237 18.29 -4.46 1.34
N GLU A 238 17.33 -4.84 0.49
CA GLU A 238 17.53 -5.79 -0.61
C GLU A 238 18.60 -5.30 -1.60
N TYR A 239 18.60 -4.01 -1.92
CA TYR A 239 19.65 -3.41 -2.74
C TYR A 239 21.02 -3.49 -2.06
N TYR A 240 21.11 -3.19 -0.75
CA TYR A 240 22.36 -3.31 0.01
C TYR A 240 22.86 -4.75 0.05
N GLU A 241 21.99 -5.71 0.31
CA GLU A 241 22.37 -7.14 0.32
C GLU A 241 22.95 -7.59 -1.03
N ALA A 242 22.44 -7.03 -2.14
CA ALA A 242 22.92 -7.37 -3.47
C ALA A 242 24.23 -6.66 -3.88
N THR A 243 24.51 -5.46 -3.36
CA THR A 243 25.57 -4.59 -3.87
C THR A 243 26.64 -4.23 -2.86
N ARG A 244 26.33 -4.24 -1.58
CA ARG A 244 27.17 -3.73 -0.47
C ARG A 244 27.55 -2.24 -0.61
N ASP A 245 26.74 -1.46 -1.33
CA ASP A 245 26.93 -0.02 -1.58
C ASP A 245 26.65 0.82 -0.32
N LYS A 246 27.65 0.93 0.56
CA LYS A 246 27.53 1.68 1.83
C LYS A 246 27.33 3.19 1.63
N GLU A 247 27.82 3.75 0.54
CA GLU A 247 27.61 5.18 0.25
C GLU A 247 26.13 5.46 -0.04
N PHE A 248 25.51 4.61 -0.83
CA PHE A 248 24.07 4.73 -1.09
C PHE A 248 23.22 4.53 0.19
N ILE A 249 23.67 3.64 1.09
CA ILE A 249 22.99 3.46 2.39
C ILE A 249 23.12 4.72 3.25
N ARG A 250 24.27 5.41 3.27
CA ARG A 250 24.41 6.69 3.97
C ARG A 250 23.47 7.77 3.41
N GLU A 251 23.26 7.79 2.10
CA GLU A 251 22.28 8.67 1.42
C GLU A 251 20.85 8.34 1.85
N MET A 252 20.48 7.06 1.98
CA MET A 252 19.10 6.62 2.21
C MET A 252 18.68 6.57 3.69
N LEU A 253 19.58 6.39 4.64
CA LEU A 253 19.25 6.26 6.06
C LEU A 253 18.38 7.40 6.61
N PRO A 254 18.70 8.70 6.36
CA PRO A 254 17.83 9.80 6.81
C PRO A 254 16.42 9.75 6.19
N VAL A 255 16.31 9.21 4.98
CA VAL A 255 15.03 9.09 4.26
C VAL A 255 14.18 7.97 4.86
N ILE A 256 14.79 6.83 5.21
CA ILE A 256 14.11 5.72 5.90
C ILE A 256 13.62 6.19 7.28
N GLU A 257 14.46 6.91 8.04
CA GLU A 257 14.06 7.50 9.33
C GLU A 257 12.87 8.46 9.19
N LYS A 258 12.83 9.25 8.10
CA LYS A 258 11.74 10.18 7.81
C LYS A 258 10.44 9.46 7.51
N GLU A 259 10.47 8.40 6.71
CA GLU A 259 9.28 7.58 6.43
C GLU A 259 8.79 6.86 7.68
N TYR A 260 9.68 6.26 8.47
CA TYR A 260 9.31 5.66 9.75
C TYR A 260 8.62 6.68 10.67
N ASN A 261 9.14 7.91 10.72
CA ASN A 261 8.51 8.98 11.51
C ASN A 261 7.10 9.35 11.02
N PHE A 262 6.84 9.30 9.70
CA PHE A 262 5.47 9.47 9.18
C PHE A 262 4.53 8.42 9.78
N TRP A 263 4.88 7.15 9.75
CA TRP A 263 4.07 6.07 10.32
C TRP A 263 3.87 6.26 11.82
N ARG A 264 4.93 6.60 12.54
CA ARG A 264 4.91 6.85 13.98
C ARG A 264 3.99 8.01 14.37
N VAL A 265 3.95 9.08 13.59
CA VAL A 265 3.16 10.29 13.93
C VAL A 265 1.73 10.18 13.43
N ASN A 266 1.51 9.58 12.24
CA ASN A 266 0.22 9.67 11.55
C ASN A 266 -0.59 8.35 11.56
N ARG A 267 0.00 7.23 11.97
CA ARG A 267 -0.62 5.90 11.87
C ARG A 267 -0.49 5.07 13.14
N SER A 268 0.08 5.62 14.20
CA SER A 268 0.17 4.93 15.50
C SER A 268 -1.00 5.24 16.41
N LEU A 269 -1.28 4.34 17.32
CA LEU A 269 -2.17 4.54 18.45
C LEU A 269 -1.55 3.98 19.72
N ALA A 270 -1.86 4.61 20.86
CA ALA A 270 -1.46 4.14 22.18
C ALA A 270 -2.49 3.11 22.67
N LEU A 271 -1.99 2.02 23.24
CA LEU A 271 -2.77 0.96 23.86
C LEU A 271 -2.22 0.68 25.25
N THR A 272 -3.06 0.17 26.14
CA THR A 272 -2.60 -0.50 27.36
C THR A 272 -3.06 -1.96 27.30
N VAL A 273 -2.12 -2.87 27.38
CA VAL A 273 -2.35 -4.33 27.36
C VAL A 273 -1.83 -4.92 28.67
N ASP A 274 -2.71 -5.48 29.50
CA ASP A 274 -2.37 -6.01 30.81
C ASP A 274 -1.55 -5.02 31.69
N GLY A 275 -1.95 -3.74 31.68
CA GLY A 275 -1.31 -2.67 32.41
C GLY A 275 -0.02 -2.11 31.80
N GLU A 276 0.48 -2.65 30.68
CA GLU A 276 1.65 -2.16 29.96
C GLU A 276 1.25 -1.25 28.82
N ALA A 277 1.78 0.00 28.81
CA ALA A 277 1.57 0.93 27.72
C ALA A 277 2.41 0.53 26.49
N MET A 278 1.79 0.47 25.31
CA MET A 278 2.44 0.15 24.05
C MET A 278 1.91 0.99 22.91
N THR A 279 2.70 1.10 21.84
CA THR A 279 2.33 1.81 20.61
C THR A 279 2.20 0.80 19.47
N MET A 280 1.04 0.77 18.82
CA MET A 280 0.77 -0.05 17.65
C MET A 280 0.35 0.83 16.46
N TYR A 281 0.19 0.23 15.30
CA TYR A 281 -0.06 0.94 14.05
C TYR A 281 -1.33 0.44 13.38
N GLN A 282 -2.03 1.37 12.72
CA GLN A 282 -3.24 1.09 11.96
C GLN A 282 -3.14 1.66 10.54
N TYR A 283 -3.83 1.04 9.60
CA TYR A 283 -4.18 1.71 8.36
C TYR A 283 -5.33 2.68 8.66
N ARG A 284 -5.00 3.97 8.66
CA ARG A 284 -5.94 5.03 9.03
C ARG A 284 -5.65 6.30 8.27
N THR A 285 -6.30 6.46 7.13
CA THR A 285 -6.15 7.67 6.32
C THR A 285 -7.01 8.81 6.88
N PRO A 286 -6.61 10.07 6.72
CA PRO A 286 -7.43 11.20 7.15
C PRO A 286 -8.57 11.52 6.18
N SER A 287 -8.56 11.02 4.94
CA SER A 287 -9.58 11.35 3.94
C SER A 287 -10.95 10.76 4.29
N THR A 288 -12.00 11.56 4.11
CA THR A 288 -13.38 11.24 4.49
C THR A 288 -14.37 11.49 3.35
N VAL A 289 -13.89 11.36 2.12
CA VAL A 289 -14.65 11.55 0.88
C VAL A 289 -14.42 10.35 -0.04
N PRO A 290 -15.27 10.14 -1.06
CA PRO A 290 -15.03 9.10 -2.07
C PRO A 290 -13.64 9.25 -2.68
N ARG A 291 -12.96 8.13 -2.90
CA ARG A 291 -11.65 8.12 -3.58
C ARG A 291 -11.84 8.53 -5.04
N PRO A 292 -11.12 9.51 -5.57
CA PRO A 292 -11.30 9.99 -6.95
C PRO A 292 -11.20 8.88 -8.00
N GLU A 293 -10.27 7.95 -7.84
CA GLU A 293 -10.05 6.81 -8.75
C GLU A 293 -11.11 5.70 -8.65
N SER A 294 -11.98 5.77 -7.66
CA SER A 294 -13.11 4.86 -7.41
C SER A 294 -14.34 5.63 -6.93
N TYR A 295 -14.50 6.87 -7.39
CA TYR A 295 -15.47 7.81 -6.86
C TYR A 295 -16.92 7.28 -6.94
N ARG A 296 -17.30 6.78 -8.11
CA ARG A 296 -18.63 6.25 -8.36
C ARG A 296 -18.94 5.03 -7.51
N GLU A 297 -17.96 4.13 -7.40
CA GLU A 297 -18.07 2.89 -6.65
C GLU A 297 -18.25 3.20 -5.15
N ASP A 298 -17.41 4.07 -4.59
CA ASP A 298 -17.48 4.47 -3.19
C ASP A 298 -18.78 5.22 -2.89
N PHE A 299 -19.20 6.12 -3.80
CA PHE A 299 -20.43 6.90 -3.65
C PHE A 299 -21.68 6.00 -3.63
N MET A 300 -21.76 5.03 -4.54
CA MET A 300 -22.88 4.09 -4.62
C MET A 300 -22.98 3.19 -3.38
N LEU A 301 -21.85 2.77 -2.82
CA LEU A 301 -21.81 1.97 -1.59
C LEU A 301 -22.28 2.77 -0.37
N ALA A 302 -22.04 4.07 -0.35
CA ALA A 302 -22.45 4.96 0.73
C ALA A 302 -23.90 5.47 0.62
N ASP A 303 -24.60 5.19 -0.48
CA ASP A 303 -25.94 5.75 -0.75
C ASP A 303 -26.98 5.36 0.30
N ALA A 304 -26.89 4.15 0.85
CA ALA A 304 -27.79 3.67 1.90
C ALA A 304 -27.53 4.29 3.29
N ILE A 305 -26.39 4.95 3.50
CA ILE A 305 -26.02 5.54 4.78
C ILE A 305 -26.64 6.93 4.87
N GLN A 306 -27.49 7.17 5.88
CA GLN A 306 -28.21 8.43 6.03
C GLN A 306 -27.43 9.50 6.82
N ASP A 307 -26.70 9.09 7.85
CA ASP A 307 -25.93 10.01 8.68
C ASP A 307 -24.63 10.42 7.98
N GLU A 308 -24.37 11.71 7.90
CA GLU A 308 -23.20 12.26 7.22
C GLU A 308 -21.86 11.93 7.91
N ASN A 309 -21.86 11.75 9.24
CA ASN A 309 -20.64 11.34 9.95
C ASN A 309 -20.37 9.85 9.72
N ASP A 310 -21.40 9.03 9.63
CA ASP A 310 -21.27 7.62 9.29
C ASP A 310 -20.80 7.44 7.83
N LYS A 311 -21.27 8.29 6.88
CA LYS A 311 -20.72 8.33 5.51
C LYS A 311 -19.25 8.70 5.50
N ARG A 312 -18.84 9.70 6.26
CA ARG A 312 -17.43 10.10 6.37
C ARG A 312 -16.57 8.98 6.96
N LEU A 313 -17.05 8.33 8.00
CA LEU A 313 -16.39 7.18 8.60
C LEU A 313 -16.29 6.01 7.61
N PHE A 314 -17.35 5.76 6.84
CA PHE A 314 -17.34 4.75 5.78
C PHE A 314 -16.26 5.05 4.73
N TYR A 315 -16.18 6.28 4.21
CA TYR A 315 -15.14 6.66 3.25
C TYR A 315 -13.74 6.57 3.84
N GLN A 316 -13.57 6.92 5.13
CA GLN A 316 -12.29 6.75 5.82
C GLN A 316 -11.90 5.27 5.91
N ASN A 317 -12.83 4.39 6.24
CA ASN A 317 -12.59 2.95 6.31
C ASN A 317 -12.23 2.35 4.94
N ILE A 318 -12.94 2.75 3.88
CA ILE A 318 -12.65 2.36 2.49
C ILE A 318 -11.23 2.78 2.09
N ALA A 319 -10.87 4.05 2.30
CA ALA A 319 -9.55 4.56 1.97
C ALA A 319 -8.45 3.90 2.81
N SER A 320 -8.73 3.59 4.08
CA SER A 320 -7.80 2.90 4.98
C SER A 320 -7.57 1.44 4.57
N ALA A 321 -8.62 0.75 4.11
CA ALA A 321 -8.47 -0.59 3.52
C ALA A 321 -7.64 -0.55 2.23
N ALA A 322 -7.83 0.49 1.39
CA ALA A 322 -6.98 0.67 0.21
C ALA A 322 -5.51 0.98 0.58
N GLU A 323 -5.24 1.65 1.72
CA GLU A 323 -3.87 1.85 2.24
C GLU A 323 -3.19 0.51 2.61
N SER A 324 -3.94 -0.51 3.01
CA SER A 324 -3.41 -1.83 3.31
C SER A 324 -2.93 -2.61 2.08
N GLY A 325 -3.35 -2.21 0.88
CA GLY A 325 -3.17 -2.96 -0.36
C GLY A 325 -4.17 -4.12 -0.53
N TRP A 326 -5.06 -4.37 0.45
CA TRP A 326 -6.08 -5.43 0.40
C TRP A 326 -7.47 -4.84 0.16
N ASP A 327 -7.66 -4.21 -0.97
CA ASP A 327 -8.90 -3.56 -1.38
C ASP A 327 -9.67 -4.42 -2.42
N PHE A 328 -10.64 -5.28 -1.98
CA PHE A 328 -11.02 -5.43 -0.59
C PHE A 328 -11.00 -6.89 -0.15
N SER A 329 -11.18 -7.10 1.15
CA SER A 329 -11.28 -8.41 1.79
C SER A 329 -12.29 -8.33 2.95
N ILE A 330 -12.97 -9.44 3.22
CA ILE A 330 -13.82 -9.58 4.41
C ILE A 330 -13.04 -9.44 5.72
N ARG A 331 -11.70 -9.47 5.66
CA ARG A 331 -10.80 -9.15 6.77
C ARG A 331 -11.20 -7.84 7.47
N TRP A 332 -11.70 -6.88 6.68
CA TRP A 332 -12.04 -5.54 7.11
C TRP A 332 -13.52 -5.36 7.48
N PHE A 333 -14.39 -6.36 7.27
CA PHE A 333 -15.83 -6.24 7.40
C PHE A 333 -16.33 -6.71 8.76
N ALA A 334 -17.19 -5.92 9.40
CA ALA A 334 -17.74 -6.24 10.72
C ALA A 334 -18.62 -7.50 10.70
N ASP A 335 -19.38 -7.70 9.62
CA ASP A 335 -20.27 -8.87 9.43
C ASP A 335 -19.62 -10.00 8.62
N LYS A 336 -18.38 -9.81 8.15
CA LYS A 336 -17.62 -10.75 7.30
C LYS A 336 -18.29 -11.08 5.95
N HIS A 337 -19.17 -10.24 5.47
CA HIS A 337 -19.90 -10.45 4.20
C HIS A 337 -19.99 -9.19 3.34
N SER A 338 -20.42 -8.07 3.91
CA SER A 338 -20.77 -6.86 3.18
C SER A 338 -19.72 -5.77 3.32
N LEU A 339 -19.24 -5.25 2.19
CA LEU A 339 -18.35 -4.09 2.14
C LEU A 339 -18.98 -2.85 2.83
N ALA A 340 -20.32 -2.76 2.88
CA ALA A 340 -21.01 -1.69 3.60
C ALA A 340 -20.73 -1.69 5.12
N THR A 341 -20.25 -2.81 5.67
CA THR A 341 -19.91 -2.94 7.09
C THR A 341 -18.42 -2.79 7.39
N ILE A 342 -17.66 -2.19 6.47
CA ILE A 342 -16.21 -2.02 6.59
C ILE A 342 -15.85 -1.19 7.82
N GLU A 343 -14.90 -1.71 8.62
CA GLU A 343 -14.43 -1.10 9.87
C GLU A 343 -12.91 -1.12 10.02
N THR A 344 -12.19 -0.87 8.96
CA THR A 344 -10.72 -0.95 8.91
C THR A 344 -10.04 -0.19 10.05
N THR A 345 -10.57 0.99 10.41
CA THR A 345 -10.03 1.82 11.48
C THR A 345 -10.26 1.27 12.89
N ASN A 346 -11.04 0.19 13.02
CA ASN A 346 -11.18 -0.57 14.27
C ASN A 346 -10.21 -1.76 14.36
N ILE A 347 -9.42 -2.02 13.32
CA ILE A 347 -8.54 -3.18 13.27
C ILE A 347 -7.09 -2.74 13.46
N ILE A 348 -6.37 -3.42 14.34
CA ILE A 348 -4.91 -3.35 14.44
C ILE A 348 -4.36 -4.52 13.64
N PRO A 349 -3.82 -4.27 12.42
CA PRO A 349 -3.45 -5.34 11.52
C PRO A 349 -2.08 -5.91 11.86
N VAL A 350 -1.99 -7.22 11.86
CA VAL A 350 -0.76 -7.96 12.21
C VAL A 350 0.36 -7.71 11.21
N ASP A 351 0.06 -7.65 9.91
CA ASP A 351 1.02 -7.45 8.84
C ASP A 351 1.66 -6.05 8.88
N LEU A 352 0.88 -4.97 9.04
CA LEU A 352 1.44 -3.63 9.18
C LEU A 352 2.43 -3.55 10.33
N ASN A 353 2.04 -4.08 11.50
CA ASN A 353 2.90 -4.04 12.68
C ASN A 353 4.15 -4.92 12.49
N ALA A 354 4.05 -6.02 11.77
CA ALA A 354 5.19 -6.82 11.37
C ALA A 354 6.14 -6.06 10.41
N TYR A 355 5.59 -5.29 9.44
CA TYR A 355 6.42 -4.44 8.57
C TYR A 355 7.12 -3.31 9.33
N ILE A 356 6.45 -2.66 10.27
CA ILE A 356 7.08 -1.66 11.14
C ILE A 356 8.22 -2.27 11.98
N CYS A 357 7.99 -3.43 12.56
CA CYS A 357 9.01 -4.19 13.28
C CYS A 357 10.23 -4.49 12.38
N PHE A 358 9.99 -4.89 11.14
CA PHE A 358 11.04 -5.14 10.15
C PHE A 358 11.84 -3.87 9.82
N ASN A 359 11.16 -2.74 9.67
CA ASN A 359 11.81 -1.45 9.41
C ASN A 359 12.73 -1.03 10.57
N LEU A 360 12.31 -1.26 11.82
CA LEU A 360 13.15 -1.01 12.99
C LEU A 360 14.42 -1.87 12.98
N HIS A 361 14.27 -3.16 12.66
CA HIS A 361 15.40 -4.09 12.54
C HIS A 361 16.37 -3.66 11.43
N ILE A 362 15.84 -3.30 10.25
CA ILE A 362 16.65 -2.83 9.11
C ILE A 362 17.39 -1.54 9.46
N LEU A 363 16.73 -0.56 10.10
CA LEU A 363 17.39 0.68 10.54
C LEU A 363 18.57 0.38 11.47
N GLY A 364 18.38 -0.50 12.44
CA GLY A 364 19.46 -0.92 13.35
C GLY A 364 20.65 -1.53 12.60
N ASN A 365 20.38 -2.48 11.71
CA ASN A 365 21.41 -3.16 10.93
C ASN A 365 22.14 -2.20 9.98
N LEU A 366 21.44 -1.40 9.20
CA LEU A 366 22.04 -0.48 8.23
C LEU A 366 22.88 0.61 8.89
N HIS A 367 22.48 1.12 10.07
CA HIS A 367 23.32 2.03 10.85
C HIS A 367 24.60 1.35 11.32
N GLY A 368 24.55 0.09 11.74
CA GLY A 368 25.73 -0.71 12.09
C GLY A 368 26.68 -0.88 10.90
N GLU A 369 26.14 -1.20 9.72
CA GLU A 369 26.91 -1.41 8.50
C GLU A 369 27.68 -0.17 8.02
N VAL A 370 27.15 1.03 8.27
CA VAL A 370 27.83 2.29 7.94
C VAL A 370 28.69 2.84 9.07
N GLY A 371 28.82 2.09 10.20
CA GLY A 371 29.66 2.44 11.34
C GLY A 371 29.03 3.38 12.36
N ASN A 372 27.73 3.65 12.29
CA ASN A 372 27.02 4.49 13.27
C ASN A 372 26.48 3.65 14.44
N GLN A 373 27.40 3.16 15.29
CA GLN A 373 27.06 2.21 16.35
C GLN A 373 26.06 2.77 17.37
N HIS A 374 26.12 4.07 17.67
CA HIS A 374 25.18 4.70 18.61
C HIS A 374 23.75 4.60 18.13
N LYS A 375 23.48 5.01 16.87
CA LYS A 375 22.13 4.88 16.27
C LYS A 375 21.74 3.41 16.07
N SER A 376 22.68 2.55 15.66
CA SER A 376 22.43 1.11 15.53
C SER A 376 21.88 0.54 16.84
N ASN A 377 22.58 0.78 17.97
CA ASN A 377 22.14 0.28 19.29
C ASN A 377 20.76 0.84 19.69
N ALA A 378 20.47 2.12 19.40
CA ALA A 378 19.19 2.72 19.71
C ALA A 378 18.04 2.06 18.91
N TRP A 379 18.20 1.86 17.60
CA TRP A 379 17.20 1.22 16.76
C TRP A 379 17.02 -0.26 17.09
N ILE A 380 18.09 -1.00 17.40
CA ILE A 380 18.00 -2.41 17.85
C ILE A 380 17.26 -2.50 19.19
N SER A 381 17.50 -1.58 20.12
CA SER A 381 16.75 -1.53 21.39
C SER A 381 15.25 -1.32 21.16
N GLU A 382 14.89 -0.37 20.28
CA GLU A 382 13.49 -0.13 19.92
C GLU A 382 12.86 -1.35 19.20
N TYR A 383 13.59 -1.99 18.29
CA TYR A 383 13.16 -3.25 17.66
C TYR A 383 12.86 -4.34 18.69
N ILE A 384 13.76 -4.57 19.65
CA ILE A 384 13.58 -5.62 20.67
C ILE A 384 12.33 -5.32 21.52
N LYS A 385 12.17 -4.07 21.96
CA LYS A 385 11.02 -3.62 22.71
C LYS A 385 9.72 -3.83 21.90
N PHE A 386 9.68 -3.33 20.68
CA PHE A 386 8.49 -3.43 19.82
C PHE A 386 8.15 -4.88 19.50
N ARG A 387 9.14 -5.73 19.25
CA ARG A 387 8.96 -7.17 19.01
C ARG A 387 8.30 -7.89 20.19
N GLY A 388 8.71 -7.56 21.43
CA GLY A 388 8.07 -8.10 22.64
C GLY A 388 6.61 -7.65 22.76
N GLN A 389 6.33 -6.38 22.51
CA GLN A 389 4.97 -5.83 22.49
C GLN A 389 4.12 -6.45 21.37
N PHE A 390 4.69 -6.65 20.19
CA PHE A 390 4.07 -7.33 19.07
C PHE A 390 3.67 -8.76 19.43
N GLN A 391 4.58 -9.52 20.03
CA GLN A 391 4.31 -10.90 20.48
C GLN A 391 3.18 -10.92 21.50
N LYS A 392 3.20 -10.01 22.47
CA LYS A 392 2.18 -9.93 23.52
C LYS A 392 0.80 -9.61 22.97
N LEU A 393 0.67 -8.70 21.99
CA LEU A 393 -0.63 -8.33 21.45
C LEU A 393 -1.17 -9.34 20.44
N PHE A 394 -0.35 -9.81 19.50
CA PHE A 394 -0.85 -10.51 18.31
C PHE A 394 -0.82 -12.04 18.42
N TYR A 395 0.07 -12.61 19.25
CA TYR A 395 0.17 -14.07 19.34
C TYR A 395 -0.92 -14.66 20.21
N VAL A 396 -1.70 -15.56 19.63
CA VAL A 396 -2.80 -16.25 20.32
C VAL A 396 -2.42 -17.71 20.54
N GLU A 397 -1.95 -18.05 21.74
CA GLU A 397 -1.46 -19.39 22.10
C GLU A 397 -2.45 -20.52 21.70
N ARG A 398 -3.74 -20.36 22.00
CA ARG A 398 -4.76 -21.37 21.66
C ARG A 398 -4.92 -21.59 20.16
N SER A 399 -4.67 -20.56 19.35
CA SER A 399 -4.81 -20.59 17.89
C SER A 399 -3.47 -20.71 17.18
N LYS A 400 -2.37 -20.80 17.92
CA LYS A 400 -0.99 -21.06 17.44
C LYS A 400 -0.58 -20.14 16.28
N GLY A 401 -0.79 -18.83 16.42
CA GLY A 401 -0.45 -17.87 15.36
C GLY A 401 -0.67 -16.41 15.77
N TRP A 402 -0.30 -15.50 14.89
CA TRP A 402 -0.47 -14.06 15.05
C TRP A 402 -1.68 -13.58 14.26
N TYR A 403 -2.58 -12.85 14.92
CA TYR A 403 -3.89 -12.48 14.36
C TYR A 403 -4.18 -11.01 14.57
N ASP A 404 -4.93 -10.41 13.64
CA ASP A 404 -5.45 -9.06 13.77
C ASP A 404 -6.27 -8.90 15.06
N TYR A 405 -6.13 -7.77 15.72
CA TYR A 405 -6.95 -7.42 16.89
C TYR A 405 -7.99 -6.36 16.51
N ASN A 406 -9.25 -6.62 16.87
CA ASN A 406 -10.35 -5.68 16.62
C ASN A 406 -10.70 -4.91 17.91
N LEU A 407 -10.52 -3.58 17.86
CA LEU A 407 -10.75 -2.67 18.99
C LEU A 407 -12.21 -2.61 19.42
N ARG A 408 -13.15 -2.66 18.48
CA ARG A 408 -14.59 -2.59 18.78
C ARG A 408 -15.07 -3.86 19.48
N THR A 409 -14.68 -5.02 18.98
CA THR A 409 -15.11 -6.31 19.55
C THR A 409 -14.22 -6.77 20.70
N LYS A 410 -13.04 -6.15 20.87
CA LYS A 410 -11.98 -6.54 21.82
C LYS A 410 -11.55 -8.01 21.67
N ARG A 411 -11.43 -8.48 20.42
CA ARG A 411 -11.11 -9.87 20.08
C ARG A 411 -10.15 -9.96 18.90
N HIS A 412 -9.38 -11.03 18.87
CA HIS A 412 -8.61 -11.41 17.69
C HIS A 412 -9.52 -12.03 16.64
N ASN A 413 -9.23 -11.74 15.37
CA ASN A 413 -9.85 -12.45 14.25
C ASN A 413 -9.01 -13.69 13.93
N THR A 414 -9.39 -14.85 14.43
CA THR A 414 -8.66 -16.10 14.27
C THR A 414 -9.00 -16.88 13.00
N ASP A 415 -9.77 -16.30 12.07
CA ASP A 415 -9.94 -16.85 10.73
C ASP A 415 -8.61 -16.82 9.98
N PHE A 416 -8.46 -17.73 9.00
CA PHE A 416 -7.28 -17.73 8.16
C PHE A 416 -7.30 -16.56 7.18
N PHE A 417 -6.27 -15.74 7.28
CA PHE A 417 -5.80 -14.81 6.25
C PHE A 417 -4.30 -15.00 6.10
N SER A 418 -3.78 -14.89 4.88
CA SER A 418 -2.36 -15.09 4.61
C SER A 418 -1.44 -14.10 5.36
N SER A 419 -2.00 -13.04 5.95
CA SER A 419 -1.30 -12.10 6.84
C SER A 419 -0.70 -12.76 8.09
N ILE A 420 -1.20 -13.91 8.54
CA ILE A 420 -0.66 -14.62 9.71
C ILE A 420 0.78 -15.10 9.52
N ALA A 421 1.24 -15.25 8.29
CA ALA A 421 2.60 -15.67 7.97
C ALA A 421 3.59 -14.50 7.82
N VAL A 422 3.10 -13.25 7.75
CA VAL A 422 3.96 -12.05 7.59
C VAL A 422 4.95 -11.89 8.74
N PRO A 423 4.62 -12.18 10.01
CA PRO A 423 5.61 -12.14 11.09
C PRO A 423 6.82 -13.05 10.87
N LEU A 424 6.65 -14.22 10.26
CA LEU A 424 7.78 -15.09 9.88
C LEU A 424 8.66 -14.43 8.81
N PHE A 425 8.05 -13.84 7.79
CA PHE A 425 8.77 -13.14 6.73
C PHE A 425 9.61 -11.99 7.25
N THR A 426 9.07 -11.19 8.15
CA THR A 426 9.72 -10.02 8.76
C THR A 426 10.61 -10.37 9.94
N GLN A 427 10.56 -11.60 10.43
CA GLN A 427 11.22 -12.06 11.67
C GLN A 427 10.78 -11.24 12.89
N CYS A 428 9.56 -10.75 12.90
CA CYS A 428 8.95 -10.03 14.02
C CYS A 428 8.28 -10.99 15.01
N TYR A 429 9.09 -11.78 15.68
CA TYR A 429 8.67 -12.67 16.77
C TYR A 429 9.83 -12.89 17.72
N GLU A 430 9.57 -13.20 18.96
CA GLU A 430 10.61 -13.64 19.88
C GLU A 430 11.21 -14.97 19.40
N PRO A 431 12.53 -15.23 19.65
CA PRO A 431 13.16 -16.44 19.17
C PRO A 431 12.27 -17.63 19.44
N LEU A 432 11.67 -18.15 18.38
CA LEU A 432 10.82 -19.31 18.48
C LEU A 432 11.72 -20.48 18.87
N SER A 433 11.34 -21.21 19.89
CA SER A 433 11.69 -22.62 19.90
C SER A 433 11.22 -23.20 18.55
N ILE A 434 11.94 -24.14 17.99
CA ILE A 434 11.55 -24.89 16.75
C ILE A 434 10.06 -25.27 16.81
N ILE A 435 9.52 -25.55 17.98
CA ILE A 435 8.13 -25.89 18.26
C ILE A 435 7.12 -24.83 17.77
N LYS A 436 7.39 -23.51 17.89
CA LYS A 436 6.41 -22.48 17.50
C LYS A 436 6.32 -22.24 15.99
N SER A 437 7.38 -22.48 15.23
CA SER A 437 7.33 -22.44 13.75
C SER A 437 6.59 -23.66 13.22
N ASP A 438 6.78 -24.84 13.82
CA ASP A 438 6.00 -26.05 13.52
C ASP A 438 4.52 -25.85 13.83
N ASP A 439 4.21 -25.27 14.97
CA ASP A 439 2.83 -24.98 15.39
C ASP A 439 2.08 -24.11 14.38
N LEU A 440 2.71 -23.07 13.81
CA LEU A 440 2.07 -22.24 12.78
C LEU A 440 1.89 -23.00 11.47
N TYR A 441 2.92 -23.77 11.04
CA TYR A 441 2.82 -24.58 9.83
C TYR A 441 1.67 -25.60 9.97
N ASP A 442 1.67 -26.37 11.07
CA ASP A 442 0.64 -27.36 11.35
C ASP A 442 -0.76 -26.71 11.42
N LYS A 443 -0.85 -25.51 11.99
CA LYS A 443 -2.11 -24.75 12.02
C LYS A 443 -2.59 -24.33 10.63
N MET A 444 -1.71 -23.86 9.78
CA MET A 444 -2.05 -23.53 8.38
C MET A 444 -2.49 -24.77 7.60
N GLU A 445 -1.82 -25.91 7.83
CA GLU A 445 -2.18 -27.20 7.22
C GLU A 445 -3.54 -27.70 7.70
N GLU A 446 -3.78 -27.70 9.04
CA GLU A 446 -5.09 -28.05 9.66
C GLU A 446 -6.23 -27.19 9.11
N MET A 447 -5.99 -25.90 8.89
CA MET A 447 -6.98 -25.00 8.31
C MET A 447 -7.21 -25.25 6.81
N GLY A 448 -6.36 -26.04 6.16
CA GLY A 448 -6.45 -26.37 4.73
C GLY A 448 -5.82 -25.33 3.80
N ALA A 449 -4.96 -24.44 4.31
CA ALA A 449 -4.33 -23.37 3.54
C ALA A 449 -3.45 -23.89 2.38
N PHE A 450 -2.89 -25.11 2.51
CA PHE A 450 -2.01 -25.74 1.52
C PHE A 450 -2.73 -26.68 0.54
N ASN A 451 -4.06 -26.82 0.63
CA ASN A 451 -4.84 -27.77 -0.18
C ASN A 451 -5.15 -27.27 -1.60
N PHE A 452 -4.37 -26.31 -2.12
CA PHE A 452 -4.64 -25.66 -3.41
C PHE A 452 -3.44 -25.75 -4.34
N GLY A 453 -3.65 -26.31 -5.55
CA GLY A 453 -2.57 -26.48 -6.53
C GLY A 453 -2.00 -25.17 -7.12
N GLY A 454 -2.70 -24.05 -6.98
CA GLY A 454 -2.27 -22.73 -7.47
C GLY A 454 -1.54 -21.88 -6.45
N GLY A 455 -1.31 -22.39 -5.23
CA GLY A 455 -0.72 -21.65 -4.09
C GLY A 455 -1.73 -21.38 -2.98
N VAL A 456 -1.27 -20.70 -1.93
CA VAL A 456 -2.10 -20.38 -0.75
C VAL A 456 -3.07 -19.26 -1.10
N PRO A 457 -4.40 -19.43 -0.92
CA PRO A 457 -5.35 -18.35 -1.11
C PRO A 457 -5.23 -17.29 -0.02
N THR A 458 -5.70 -16.08 -0.32
CA THR A 458 -5.60 -14.94 0.61
C THR A 458 -6.40 -15.16 1.89
N SER A 459 -7.59 -15.76 1.76
CA SER A 459 -8.42 -16.27 2.86
C SER A 459 -9.00 -17.63 2.50
N LEU A 460 -9.67 -18.30 3.44
CA LEU A 460 -10.39 -19.55 3.20
C LEU A 460 -11.92 -19.37 3.15
N GLN A 461 -12.40 -18.15 3.10
CA GLN A 461 -13.83 -17.81 3.13
C GLN A 461 -14.45 -17.91 1.74
N LYS A 462 -15.21 -19.00 1.49
CA LYS A 462 -15.73 -19.38 0.15
C LYS A 462 -16.88 -18.51 -0.37
N HIS A 463 -17.46 -17.65 0.48
CA HIS A 463 -18.65 -16.85 0.11
C HIS A 463 -18.34 -15.37 -0.10
N SER A 464 -17.07 -15.00 -0.14
CA SER A 464 -16.64 -13.63 -0.45
C SER A 464 -16.63 -13.39 -1.96
N SER A 465 -17.08 -12.21 -2.39
CA SER A 465 -16.92 -11.70 -3.75
C SER A 465 -15.69 -10.80 -3.89
N GLN A 466 -14.91 -10.64 -2.81
CA GLN A 466 -13.79 -9.69 -2.79
C GLN A 466 -12.53 -10.29 -3.42
N GLN A 467 -11.76 -9.44 -4.12
CA GLN A 467 -10.56 -9.90 -4.83
C GLN A 467 -9.42 -10.36 -3.92
N TRP A 468 -9.40 -9.91 -2.65
CA TRP A 468 -8.41 -10.32 -1.64
C TRP A 468 -8.95 -11.39 -0.70
N ASP A 469 -9.78 -12.29 -1.23
CA ASP A 469 -10.31 -13.47 -0.55
C ASP A 469 -10.25 -14.70 -1.47
N TYR A 470 -10.63 -15.86 -0.90
CA TYR A 470 -10.78 -17.11 -1.66
C TYR A 470 -11.69 -16.90 -2.91
N PRO A 471 -11.35 -17.45 -4.07
CA PRO A 471 -10.25 -18.41 -4.34
C PRO A 471 -8.92 -17.76 -4.74
N ASN A 472 -8.81 -16.42 -4.65
CA ASN A 472 -7.67 -15.71 -5.17
C ASN A 472 -6.44 -15.87 -4.28
N GLY A 473 -5.31 -16.28 -4.88
CA GLY A 473 -3.99 -16.27 -4.27
C GLY A 473 -3.12 -15.21 -4.96
N TRP A 474 -2.54 -14.31 -4.18
CA TRP A 474 -1.71 -13.23 -4.69
C TRP A 474 -0.23 -13.57 -4.56
N ALA A 475 0.54 -13.36 -5.61
CA ALA A 475 1.97 -13.69 -5.66
C ALA A 475 2.79 -13.04 -4.52
N PRO A 476 2.57 -11.75 -4.16
CA PRO A 476 3.25 -11.13 -3.02
C PRO A 476 3.06 -11.89 -1.70
N LEU A 477 1.83 -12.27 -1.40
CA LEU A 477 1.49 -12.97 -0.15
C LEU A 477 2.07 -14.40 -0.14
N ASN A 478 1.99 -15.11 -1.27
CA ASN A 478 2.62 -16.42 -1.42
C ASN A 478 4.15 -16.34 -1.27
N HIS A 479 4.79 -15.30 -1.83
CA HIS A 479 6.20 -15.06 -1.62
C HIS A 479 6.54 -14.87 -0.14
N MET A 480 5.74 -14.07 0.59
CA MET A 480 5.99 -13.85 2.03
C MET A 480 5.79 -15.11 2.87
N ILE A 481 4.80 -15.96 2.52
CA ILE A 481 4.61 -17.26 3.16
C ILE A 481 5.83 -18.15 2.94
N ILE A 482 6.26 -18.33 1.68
CA ILE A 482 7.39 -19.18 1.31
C ILE A 482 8.68 -18.69 2.00
N GLU A 483 8.99 -17.41 1.89
CA GLU A 483 10.19 -16.85 2.50
C GLU A 483 10.14 -16.84 4.03
N GLY A 484 8.94 -16.62 4.60
CA GLY A 484 8.74 -16.68 6.05
C GLY A 484 8.99 -18.08 6.59
N LEU A 485 8.41 -19.11 5.97
CA LEU A 485 8.65 -20.51 6.33
C LEU A 485 10.13 -20.89 6.16
N ARG A 486 10.75 -20.47 5.05
CA ARG A 486 12.18 -20.70 4.82
C ARG A 486 13.07 -20.06 5.90
N LYS A 487 12.75 -18.84 6.34
CA LYS A 487 13.51 -18.10 7.37
C LYS A 487 13.28 -18.62 8.80
N SER A 488 12.23 -19.39 9.02
CA SER A 488 11.92 -19.95 10.34
C SER A 488 12.80 -21.15 10.72
N ASP A 489 13.73 -21.56 9.83
CA ASP A 489 14.59 -22.75 9.97
C ASP A 489 13.81 -24.04 10.21
N ASN A 490 12.55 -24.08 9.81
CA ASN A 490 11.72 -25.27 9.89
C ASN A 490 12.13 -26.25 8.78
N PRO A 491 12.45 -27.52 9.10
CA PRO A 491 12.89 -28.49 8.12
C PRO A 491 11.78 -29.00 7.18
N ARG A 492 10.51 -28.65 7.48
CA ARG A 492 9.35 -28.94 6.61
C ARG A 492 9.20 -27.85 5.55
#